data_e0ec3e063ef880cbe94f3d9862ba874d
#
_entry.id   e0ec3e063ef880cbe94f3d9862ba874d
#
_cell.length_a   1.000
_cell.length_b   1.000
_cell.length_c   1.000
_cell.angle_alpha   90.00
_cell.angle_beta   90.00
_cell.angle_gamma   90.00
#
_symmetry.space_group_name_H-M   'P 1'
#
loop_
_entity.id
_entity.type
_entity.pdbx_description
1 polymer ?
#
loop_
_entity_poly.entity_id
_entity_poly.type
_entity_poly.pdbx_seq_one_letter_code
_entity_poly.pdbx_strand_id
1 'polypeptide(L)'
;MKKFFIGVDVSKDTVDVSFFDDDRMKSPEYLAQYSNSPKGFREMVKDLRMCCHGVSSEQWLFCCETTGRYDHPLCHWLVDHGMVVWRESALQIKWSSGIQRGKNDRVDSLRIAEYAWRHQDKMQKFVKPSESLSNLKAAFTHRRRLVEKRTATRCQLKSMSSEKGLSASVARMIVRDLSREIERLSASIATMDESIQEIIRSDSELDRNYRHIISVKGVGPITAVALIVCSGNFKAITSAKKMACYCGVASFRSQSGTSINRKASVSNLSNRQIKSLLSMAARSASRSNPVFAEYFNRTLSRGKPVALVYNNLRNKIITVIYKLIERDCDFDVDYMRMHSTGQRANESAIRGAV
;
A
#
# COMPACT_ATOMS: atom_id res chain seq x y z
N MET A 1 -8.30 27.30 7.44
CA MET A 1 -9.21 26.19 7.81
C MET A 1 -10.08 25.93 6.59
N LYS A 2 -10.44 24.67 6.27
CA LYS A 2 -11.34 24.40 5.15
C LYS A 2 -12.76 24.74 5.59
N LYS A 3 -13.56 25.26 4.66
CA LYS A 3 -14.95 25.66 4.93
C LYS A 3 -15.96 25.00 4.00
N PHE A 4 -15.50 24.54 2.83
CA PHE A 4 -16.33 23.92 1.83
C PHE A 4 -15.84 22.51 1.54
N PHE A 5 -16.66 21.53 1.91
CA PHE A 5 -16.32 20.11 1.86
C PHE A 5 -17.11 19.44 0.72
N ILE A 6 -16.39 18.86 -0.22
CA ILE A 6 -16.97 18.24 -1.40
C ILE A 6 -16.72 16.73 -1.30
N GLY A 7 -17.80 15.95 -1.20
CA GLY A 7 -17.78 14.51 -1.25
C GLY A 7 -18.05 14.01 -2.67
N VAL A 8 -17.17 13.16 -3.18
CA VAL A 8 -17.28 12.61 -4.52
C VAL A 8 -17.26 11.10 -4.45
N ASP A 9 -18.37 10.48 -4.84
CA ASP A 9 -18.41 9.05 -5.11
C ASP A 9 -18.08 8.81 -6.58
N VAL A 10 -17.06 7.96 -6.83
CA VAL A 10 -16.47 7.80 -8.15
C VAL A 10 -16.76 6.42 -8.71
N SER A 11 -17.47 6.38 -9.81
CA SER A 11 -17.67 5.18 -10.63
C SER A 11 -16.76 5.20 -11.88
N LYS A 12 -16.87 4.18 -12.72
CA LYS A 12 -16.10 4.08 -13.95
C LYS A 12 -16.38 5.25 -14.91
N ASP A 13 -17.65 5.56 -15.11
CA ASP A 13 -18.10 6.47 -16.18
C ASP A 13 -18.65 7.80 -15.62
N THR A 14 -19.02 7.83 -14.33
CA THR A 14 -19.65 8.98 -13.66
C THR A 14 -19.04 9.26 -12.29
N VAL A 15 -19.28 10.48 -11.82
CA VAL A 15 -19.00 10.91 -10.44
C VAL A 15 -20.25 11.57 -9.86
N ASP A 16 -20.67 11.12 -8.67
CA ASP A 16 -21.76 11.71 -7.89
C ASP A 16 -21.17 12.67 -6.87
N VAL A 17 -21.68 13.90 -6.83
CA VAL A 17 -21.08 15.00 -6.08
C VAL A 17 -22.06 15.59 -5.10
N SER A 18 -21.59 15.72 -3.86
CA SER A 18 -22.29 16.40 -2.78
C SER A 18 -21.37 17.43 -2.13
N PHE A 19 -21.91 18.44 -1.50
CA PHE A 19 -21.12 19.47 -0.82
C PHE A 19 -21.70 19.84 0.55
N PHE A 20 -20.88 20.41 1.39
CA PHE A 20 -21.22 20.94 2.69
C PHE A 20 -20.47 22.26 2.93
N ASP A 21 -21.23 23.32 3.22
CA ASP A 21 -20.70 24.62 3.64
C ASP A 21 -20.85 24.75 5.16
N ASP A 22 -19.72 24.75 5.89
CA ASP A 22 -19.67 24.75 7.34
C ASP A 22 -20.29 26.03 7.96
N ASP A 23 -20.26 27.15 7.22
CA ASP A 23 -20.80 28.42 7.70
C ASP A 23 -22.35 28.55 7.49
N ARG A 24 -22.92 27.77 6.58
CA ARG A 24 -24.30 28.02 6.08
C ARG A 24 -25.24 26.83 6.14
N MET A 25 -24.72 25.60 6.20
CA MET A 25 -25.52 24.39 6.06
C MET A 25 -25.54 23.58 7.36
N LYS A 26 -26.66 22.88 7.63
CA LYS A 26 -26.76 21.94 8.75
C LYS A 26 -26.40 20.50 8.38
N SER A 27 -26.47 20.19 7.09
CA SER A 27 -26.17 18.88 6.54
C SER A 27 -25.67 19.00 5.10
N PRO A 28 -24.92 18.02 4.58
CA PRO A 28 -24.50 17.99 3.18
C PRO A 28 -25.71 17.95 2.21
N GLU A 29 -25.54 18.57 1.06
CA GLU A 29 -26.51 18.55 -0.04
C GLU A 29 -25.92 17.89 -1.28
N TYR A 30 -26.77 17.15 -1.99
CA TYR A 30 -26.39 16.56 -3.27
C TYR A 30 -26.45 17.61 -4.38
N LEU A 31 -25.38 17.73 -5.14
CA LEU A 31 -25.30 18.66 -6.24
C LEU A 31 -25.83 18.05 -7.55
N ALA A 32 -25.07 17.12 -8.12
CA ALA A 32 -25.41 16.44 -9.37
C ALA A 32 -24.46 15.27 -9.66
N GLN A 33 -24.79 14.55 -10.73
CA GLN A 33 -23.91 13.57 -11.34
C GLN A 33 -23.22 14.16 -12.58
N TYR A 34 -21.92 13.89 -12.74
CA TYR A 34 -21.11 14.35 -13.87
C TYR A 34 -20.39 13.17 -14.51
N SER A 35 -19.92 13.34 -15.75
CA SER A 35 -19.08 12.34 -16.39
C SER A 35 -17.69 12.30 -15.74
N ASN A 36 -17.12 11.09 -15.56
CA ASN A 36 -15.75 10.90 -15.06
C ASN A 36 -14.73 11.25 -16.18
N SER A 37 -14.71 12.51 -16.59
CA SER A 37 -13.91 13.03 -17.67
C SER A 37 -13.51 14.50 -17.41
N PRO A 38 -12.47 15.02 -18.07
CA PRO A 38 -12.06 16.43 -17.92
C PRO A 38 -13.18 17.43 -18.22
N LYS A 39 -14.14 17.07 -19.09
CA LYS A 39 -15.32 17.90 -19.37
C LYS A 39 -16.25 17.94 -18.15
N GLY A 40 -16.62 16.79 -17.62
CA GLY A 40 -17.48 16.71 -16.44
C GLY A 40 -16.84 17.35 -15.20
N PHE A 41 -15.53 17.27 -15.03
CA PHE A 41 -14.84 17.92 -13.90
C PHE A 41 -14.90 19.45 -14.00
N ARG A 42 -14.82 20.03 -15.23
CA ARG A 42 -15.01 21.46 -15.44
C ARG A 42 -16.44 21.91 -15.13
N GLU A 43 -17.43 21.14 -15.56
CA GLU A 43 -18.85 21.39 -15.27
C GLU A 43 -19.10 21.32 -13.74
N MET A 44 -18.63 20.29 -13.08
CA MET A 44 -18.68 20.11 -11.62
C MET A 44 -18.11 21.33 -10.88
N VAL A 45 -16.91 21.77 -11.23
CA VAL A 45 -16.26 22.92 -10.56
C VAL A 45 -17.00 24.22 -10.85
N LYS A 46 -17.57 24.38 -12.04
CA LYS A 46 -18.41 25.55 -12.40
C LYS A 46 -19.66 25.60 -11.50
N ASP A 47 -20.36 24.48 -11.35
CA ASP A 47 -21.59 24.42 -10.55
C ASP A 47 -21.29 24.58 -9.05
N LEU A 48 -20.20 23.98 -8.55
CA LEU A 48 -19.74 24.20 -7.18
C LEU A 48 -19.42 25.69 -6.90
N ARG A 49 -18.85 26.43 -7.86
CA ARG A 49 -18.60 27.87 -7.72
C ARG A 49 -19.89 28.69 -7.58
N MET A 50 -20.97 28.25 -8.22
CA MET A 50 -22.29 28.89 -8.05
C MET A 50 -22.88 28.65 -6.66
N CYS A 51 -22.56 27.51 -6.03
CA CYS A 51 -23.05 27.16 -4.70
C CYS A 51 -22.22 27.77 -3.56
N CYS A 52 -20.90 27.99 -3.78
CA CYS A 52 -19.98 28.35 -2.69
C CYS A 52 -19.96 29.85 -2.28
N HIS A 53 -20.75 30.70 -2.93
CA HIS A 53 -20.99 32.11 -2.55
C HIS A 53 -19.82 32.85 -1.90
N GLY A 54 -18.69 32.94 -2.60
CA GLY A 54 -17.53 33.74 -2.15
C GLY A 54 -16.47 32.98 -1.31
N VAL A 55 -16.65 31.68 -1.10
CA VAL A 55 -15.60 30.84 -0.47
C VAL A 55 -14.48 30.58 -1.48
N SER A 56 -13.25 31.03 -1.16
CA SER A 56 -12.09 30.81 -2.02
C SER A 56 -11.84 29.31 -2.24
N SER A 57 -11.41 28.95 -3.45
CA SER A 57 -11.05 27.56 -3.80
C SER A 57 -9.93 26.97 -2.91
N GLU A 58 -9.12 27.81 -2.27
CA GLU A 58 -8.13 27.39 -1.29
C GLU A 58 -8.76 26.81 -0.01
N GLN A 59 -10.00 27.19 0.28
CA GLN A 59 -10.78 26.70 1.41
C GLN A 59 -11.62 25.46 1.09
N TRP A 60 -11.58 24.98 -0.16
CA TRP A 60 -12.26 23.77 -0.60
C TRP A 60 -11.46 22.53 -0.24
N LEU A 61 -12.18 21.47 0.13
CA LEU A 61 -11.63 20.15 0.34
C LEU A 61 -12.45 19.12 -0.42
N PHE A 62 -11.86 18.55 -1.46
CA PHE A 62 -12.44 17.39 -2.14
C PHE A 62 -12.05 16.12 -1.39
N CYS A 63 -13.03 15.31 -1.07
CA CYS A 63 -12.83 13.97 -0.52
C CYS A 63 -13.45 12.94 -1.44
N CYS A 64 -12.74 11.88 -1.73
CA CYS A 64 -13.25 10.73 -2.47
C CYS A 64 -12.79 9.41 -1.85
N GLU A 65 -13.63 8.39 -2.05
CA GLU A 65 -13.28 7.02 -1.70
C GLU A 65 -12.25 6.45 -2.66
N THR A 66 -11.31 5.64 -2.16
CA THR A 66 -10.35 4.93 -3.00
C THR A 66 -11.03 3.76 -3.73
N THR A 67 -11.40 3.97 -5.00
CA THR A 67 -12.08 2.99 -5.87
C THR A 67 -11.16 2.30 -6.88
N GLY A 68 -9.91 2.09 -6.50
CA GLY A 68 -8.90 1.44 -7.34
C GLY A 68 -8.27 2.37 -8.35
N ARG A 69 -8.71 2.37 -9.62
CA ARG A 69 -8.15 3.23 -10.67
C ARG A 69 -9.10 4.32 -11.16
N TYR A 70 -10.39 4.24 -10.82
CA TYR A 70 -11.41 5.13 -11.39
C TYR A 70 -11.38 6.54 -10.79
N ASP A 71 -10.88 6.69 -9.56
CA ASP A 71 -10.69 7.96 -8.88
C ASP A 71 -9.43 8.72 -9.34
N HIS A 72 -8.47 8.05 -10.01
CA HIS A 72 -7.22 8.68 -10.45
C HIS A 72 -7.43 9.86 -11.42
N PRO A 73 -8.26 9.77 -12.49
CA PRO A 73 -8.46 10.89 -13.39
C PRO A 73 -8.97 12.15 -12.69
N LEU A 74 -9.95 11.99 -11.80
CA LEU A 74 -10.50 13.09 -11.00
C LEU A 74 -9.42 13.69 -10.07
N CYS A 75 -8.75 12.85 -9.28
CA CYS A 75 -7.77 13.32 -8.30
C CYS A 75 -6.59 14.04 -8.95
N HIS A 76 -6.10 13.51 -10.08
CA HIS A 76 -5.01 14.15 -10.84
C HIS A 76 -5.47 15.49 -11.43
N TRP A 77 -6.65 15.51 -12.06
CA TRP A 77 -7.19 16.73 -12.63
C TRP A 77 -7.38 17.85 -11.58
N LEU A 78 -7.96 17.51 -10.43
CA LEU A 78 -8.16 18.46 -9.32
C LEU A 78 -6.83 19.02 -8.79
N VAL A 79 -5.83 18.16 -8.58
CA VAL A 79 -4.50 18.60 -8.12
C VAL A 79 -3.80 19.47 -9.17
N ASP A 80 -3.89 19.12 -10.47
CA ASP A 80 -3.31 19.90 -11.56
C ASP A 80 -3.98 21.30 -11.69
N HIS A 81 -5.21 21.48 -11.15
CA HIS A 81 -5.91 22.75 -11.07
C HIS A 81 -5.81 23.44 -9.67
N GLY A 82 -4.83 23.03 -8.86
CA GLY A 82 -4.53 23.66 -7.56
C GLY A 82 -5.49 23.31 -6.42
N MET A 83 -6.38 22.33 -6.60
CA MET A 83 -7.36 21.97 -5.60
C MET A 83 -6.82 20.95 -4.59
N VAL A 84 -7.31 21.00 -3.36
CA VAL A 84 -6.92 20.08 -2.29
C VAL A 84 -7.80 18.86 -2.32
N VAL A 85 -7.18 17.69 -2.46
CA VAL A 85 -7.85 16.40 -2.53
C VAL A 85 -7.42 15.51 -1.38
N TRP A 86 -8.39 14.86 -0.75
CA TRP A 86 -8.22 13.80 0.24
C TRP A 86 -8.78 12.50 -0.31
N ARG A 87 -7.92 11.52 -0.54
CA ARG A 87 -8.32 10.16 -0.91
C ARG A 87 -8.37 9.31 0.35
N GLU A 88 -9.56 8.87 0.72
CA GLU A 88 -9.73 8.08 1.93
C GLU A 88 -10.09 6.62 1.62
N SER A 89 -9.80 5.74 2.57
CA SER A 89 -10.19 4.34 2.49
C SER A 89 -11.70 4.16 2.64
N ALA A 90 -12.32 3.38 1.74
CA ALA A 90 -13.71 2.95 1.84
C ALA A 90 -14.10 2.44 3.23
N LEU A 91 -13.21 1.66 3.86
CA LEU A 91 -13.45 1.12 5.20
C LEU A 91 -13.49 2.21 6.28
N GLN A 92 -12.66 3.25 6.17
CA GLN A 92 -12.65 4.36 7.12
C GLN A 92 -13.94 5.16 7.04
N ILE A 93 -14.38 5.52 5.84
CA ILE A 93 -15.66 6.21 5.60
C ILE A 93 -16.80 5.38 6.13
N LYS A 94 -16.87 4.09 5.79
CA LYS A 94 -17.92 3.18 6.22
C LYS A 94 -17.99 3.03 7.74
N TRP A 95 -16.85 2.86 8.42
CA TRP A 95 -16.85 2.68 9.88
C TRP A 95 -17.16 3.96 10.65
N SER A 96 -16.94 5.13 10.07
CA SER A 96 -17.27 6.42 10.69
C SER A 96 -18.75 6.78 10.56
N SER A 97 -19.47 6.20 9.60
CA SER A 97 -20.85 6.57 9.27
C SER A 97 -21.92 5.81 10.08
N GLY A 98 -21.52 4.94 11.02
CA GLY A 98 -22.46 4.15 11.86
C GLY A 98 -23.23 3.07 11.09
N ILE A 99 -24.38 2.67 11.63
CA ILE A 99 -25.26 1.64 11.00
C ILE A 99 -25.99 2.26 9.82
N GLN A 100 -25.74 1.72 8.62
CA GLN A 100 -26.31 2.22 7.38
C GLN A 100 -27.33 1.24 6.80
N ARG A 101 -28.45 1.78 6.30
CA ARG A 101 -29.47 1.05 5.55
C ARG A 101 -29.57 1.64 4.15
N GLY A 102 -29.51 0.81 3.14
CA GLY A 102 -29.53 1.22 1.72
C GLY A 102 -28.17 1.68 1.18
N LYS A 103 -27.94 1.43 -0.11
CA LYS A 103 -26.76 1.87 -0.87
C LYS A 103 -27.24 2.56 -2.14
N ASN A 104 -26.73 3.79 -2.36
CA ASN A 104 -26.99 4.58 -3.56
C ASN A 104 -25.83 5.59 -3.69
N ASP A 105 -25.28 5.75 -4.87
CA ASP A 105 -24.11 6.60 -5.15
C ASP A 105 -24.34 8.06 -4.71
N ARG A 106 -25.57 8.58 -4.87
CA ARG A 106 -25.98 9.88 -4.31
C ARG A 106 -25.82 9.95 -2.79
N VAL A 107 -26.28 8.93 -2.07
CA VAL A 107 -26.18 8.86 -0.60
C VAL A 107 -24.72 8.67 -0.16
N ASP A 108 -23.93 7.93 -0.94
CA ASP A 108 -22.53 7.69 -0.63
C ASP A 108 -21.71 8.98 -0.81
N SER A 109 -21.99 9.83 -1.82
CA SER A 109 -21.34 11.15 -1.96
C SER A 109 -21.68 12.11 -0.80
N LEU A 110 -22.93 12.10 -0.29
CA LEU A 110 -23.32 12.86 0.91
C LEU A 110 -22.53 12.43 2.15
N ARG A 111 -22.38 11.12 2.35
CA ARG A 111 -21.59 10.54 3.46
C ARG A 111 -20.10 10.90 3.37
N ILE A 112 -19.56 10.92 2.16
CA ILE A 112 -18.17 11.32 1.93
C ILE A 112 -17.97 12.81 2.27
N ALA A 113 -18.91 13.68 1.92
CA ALA A 113 -18.86 15.10 2.27
C ALA A 113 -18.93 15.31 3.80
N GLU A 114 -19.87 14.62 4.48
CA GLU A 114 -19.99 14.64 5.94
C GLU A 114 -18.74 14.10 6.63
N TYR A 115 -18.17 13.01 6.11
CA TYR A 115 -16.92 12.45 6.60
C TYR A 115 -15.76 13.48 6.51
N ALA A 116 -15.63 14.15 5.37
CA ALA A 116 -14.60 15.14 5.15
C ALA A 116 -14.71 16.31 6.14
N TRP A 117 -15.92 16.76 6.42
CA TRP A 117 -16.17 17.80 7.40
C TRP A 117 -15.83 17.36 8.83
N ARG A 118 -16.38 16.23 9.28
CA ARG A 118 -16.22 15.73 10.65
C ARG A 118 -14.80 15.34 11.01
N HIS A 119 -13.98 14.93 10.01
CA HIS A 119 -12.65 14.37 10.22
C HIS A 119 -11.54 15.19 9.54
N GLN A 120 -11.78 16.48 9.25
CA GLN A 120 -10.81 17.34 8.58
C GLN A 120 -9.46 17.44 9.31
N ASP A 121 -9.45 17.23 10.64
CA ASP A 121 -8.25 17.12 11.46
C ASP A 121 -7.33 15.96 11.09
N LYS A 122 -7.89 14.92 10.46
CA LYS A 122 -7.17 13.71 10.02
C LYS A 122 -6.84 13.71 8.53
N MET A 123 -7.15 14.82 7.84
CA MET A 123 -6.96 14.94 6.40
C MET A 123 -5.53 14.62 5.99
N GLN A 124 -5.39 13.74 5.00
CA GLN A 124 -4.13 13.49 4.31
C GLN A 124 -4.24 13.99 2.86
N LYS A 125 -3.51 15.09 2.59
CA LYS A 125 -3.50 15.66 1.25
C LYS A 125 -2.95 14.65 0.25
N PHE A 126 -3.73 14.36 -0.78
CA PHE A 126 -3.27 13.55 -1.90
C PHE A 126 -2.17 14.27 -2.66
N VAL A 127 -1.07 13.60 -2.85
CA VAL A 127 0.05 14.06 -3.68
C VAL A 127 0.09 13.18 -4.93
N LYS A 128 0.01 13.83 -6.09
CA LYS A 128 0.12 13.14 -7.38
C LYS A 128 1.48 12.44 -7.46
N PRO A 129 1.53 11.12 -7.70
CA PRO A 129 2.79 10.42 -7.86
C PRO A 129 3.53 10.93 -9.10
N SER A 130 4.86 10.86 -9.10
CA SER A 130 5.66 11.14 -10.29
C SER A 130 5.30 10.17 -11.42
N GLU A 131 5.59 10.56 -12.65
CA GLU A 131 5.39 9.71 -13.82
C GLU A 131 6.21 8.42 -13.68
N SER A 132 7.48 8.52 -13.25
CA SER A 132 8.36 7.38 -13.00
C SER A 132 7.76 6.41 -11.98
N LEU A 133 7.21 6.91 -10.87
CA LEU A 133 6.55 6.07 -9.85
C LEU A 133 5.28 5.41 -10.39
N SER A 134 4.52 6.12 -11.23
CA SER A 134 3.31 5.59 -11.88
C SER A 134 3.66 4.48 -12.86
N ASN A 135 4.68 4.69 -13.68
CA ASN A 135 5.22 3.71 -14.63
C ASN A 135 5.78 2.49 -13.88
N LEU A 136 6.54 2.71 -12.80
CA LEU A 136 7.06 1.64 -11.94
C LEU A 136 5.92 0.77 -11.35
N LYS A 137 4.85 1.40 -10.88
CA LYS A 137 3.66 0.71 -10.36
C LYS A 137 2.97 -0.13 -11.43
N ALA A 138 2.86 0.41 -12.65
CA ALA A 138 2.25 -0.29 -13.78
C ALA A 138 3.10 -1.51 -14.19
N ALA A 139 4.40 -1.32 -14.40
CA ALA A 139 5.34 -2.39 -14.76
C ALA A 139 5.41 -3.49 -13.69
N PHE A 140 5.53 -3.13 -12.42
CA PHE A 140 5.51 -4.08 -11.30
C PHE A 140 4.20 -4.87 -11.23
N THR A 141 3.05 -4.22 -11.43
CA THR A 141 1.75 -4.88 -11.43
C THR A 141 1.61 -5.85 -12.61
N HIS A 142 2.07 -5.44 -13.80
CA HIS A 142 2.06 -6.32 -14.98
C HIS A 142 2.99 -7.51 -14.81
N ARG A 143 4.22 -7.29 -14.35
CA ARG A 143 5.17 -8.36 -14.01
C ARG A 143 4.56 -9.40 -13.08
N ARG A 144 3.88 -8.94 -12.02
CA ARG A 144 3.20 -9.84 -11.08
C ARG A 144 2.18 -10.73 -11.77
N ARG A 145 1.34 -10.16 -12.65
CA ARG A 145 0.34 -10.92 -13.41
C ARG A 145 0.99 -11.97 -14.31
N LEU A 146 2.13 -11.66 -14.92
CA LEU A 146 2.90 -12.63 -15.70
C LEU A 146 3.42 -13.79 -14.84
N VAL A 147 3.93 -13.48 -13.63
CA VAL A 147 4.37 -14.51 -12.67
C VAL A 147 3.21 -15.39 -12.21
N GLU A 148 2.05 -14.80 -11.93
CA GLU A 148 0.82 -15.53 -11.54
C GLU A 148 0.38 -16.49 -12.68
N LYS A 149 0.33 -16.02 -13.92
CA LYS A 149 0.04 -16.84 -15.10
C LYS A 149 1.05 -17.98 -15.24
N ARG A 150 2.35 -17.68 -15.23
CA ARG A 150 3.39 -18.71 -15.33
C ARG A 150 3.27 -19.76 -14.23
N THR A 151 2.92 -19.35 -13.02
CA THR A 151 2.72 -20.29 -11.90
C THR A 151 1.52 -21.20 -12.16
N ALA A 152 0.40 -20.66 -12.65
CA ALA A 152 -0.77 -21.44 -13.02
C ALA A 152 -0.46 -22.44 -14.13
N THR A 153 0.22 -22.02 -15.21
CA THR A 153 0.64 -22.90 -16.30
C THR A 153 1.59 -24.01 -15.82
N ARG A 154 2.52 -23.70 -14.90
CA ARG A 154 3.38 -24.71 -14.27
C ARG A 154 2.60 -25.74 -13.45
N CYS A 155 1.57 -25.31 -12.72
CA CYS A 155 0.70 -26.22 -11.99
C CYS A 155 -0.07 -27.13 -12.95
N GLN A 156 -0.57 -26.60 -14.07
CA GLN A 156 -1.21 -27.41 -15.13
C GLN A 156 -0.24 -28.44 -15.72
N LEU A 157 0.97 -28.00 -16.07
CA LEU A 157 2.01 -28.92 -16.59
C LEU A 157 2.32 -30.06 -15.59
N LYS A 158 2.40 -29.72 -14.30
CA LYS A 158 2.63 -30.74 -13.26
C LYS A 158 1.46 -31.70 -13.12
N SER A 159 0.20 -31.24 -13.23
CA SER A 159 -0.97 -32.13 -13.15
C SER A 159 -1.04 -33.11 -14.31
N MET A 160 -0.61 -32.67 -15.51
CA MET A 160 -0.56 -33.58 -16.70
C MET A 160 0.30 -34.80 -16.48
N SER A 161 1.34 -34.77 -15.67
CA SER A 161 2.20 -35.91 -15.36
C SER A 161 1.51 -37.04 -14.57
N SER A 162 0.39 -36.70 -13.92
CA SER A 162 -0.42 -37.66 -13.13
C SER A 162 -1.75 -38.03 -13.78
N GLU A 163 -2.06 -37.46 -14.95
CA GLU A 163 -3.33 -37.71 -15.64
C GLU A 163 -3.35 -39.04 -16.33
N LYS A 164 -4.40 -39.86 -16.08
CA LYS A 164 -4.59 -41.18 -16.65
C LYS A 164 -5.69 -41.14 -17.73
N GLY A 165 -5.55 -41.95 -18.76
CA GLY A 165 -6.58 -42.11 -19.82
C GLY A 165 -6.36 -41.27 -21.07
N LEU A 166 -5.30 -40.45 -21.15
CA LEU A 166 -4.92 -39.75 -22.37
C LEU A 166 -4.02 -40.63 -23.26
N SER A 167 -4.19 -40.50 -24.59
CA SER A 167 -3.21 -41.08 -25.51
C SER A 167 -1.86 -40.35 -25.38
N ALA A 168 -0.77 -41.10 -25.58
CA ALA A 168 0.59 -40.53 -25.47
C ALA A 168 0.86 -39.37 -26.47
N SER A 169 0.18 -39.35 -27.62
CA SER A 169 0.27 -38.30 -28.61
C SER A 169 -0.37 -36.99 -28.10
N VAL A 170 -1.57 -37.07 -27.54
CA VAL A 170 -2.29 -35.90 -26.97
C VAL A 170 -1.56 -35.36 -25.75
N ALA A 171 -1.13 -36.23 -24.84
CA ALA A 171 -0.36 -35.81 -23.65
C ALA A 171 0.93 -35.07 -24.07
N ARG A 172 1.69 -35.57 -25.03
CA ARG A 172 2.89 -34.87 -25.55
C ARG A 172 2.59 -33.53 -26.21
N MET A 173 1.47 -33.44 -26.95
CA MET A 173 1.05 -32.17 -27.55
C MET A 173 0.77 -31.11 -26.49
N ILE A 174 -0.02 -31.44 -25.46
CA ILE A 174 -0.37 -30.52 -24.36
C ILE A 174 0.89 -30.10 -23.56
N VAL A 175 1.75 -31.07 -23.20
CA VAL A 175 3.00 -30.79 -22.48
C VAL A 175 3.89 -29.84 -23.28
N ARG A 176 4.00 -30.01 -24.60
CA ARG A 176 4.80 -29.14 -25.46
C ARG A 176 4.21 -27.74 -25.53
N ASP A 177 2.90 -27.59 -25.61
CA ASP A 177 2.23 -26.28 -25.65
C ASP A 177 2.41 -25.53 -24.34
N LEU A 178 2.12 -26.16 -23.19
CA LEU A 178 2.32 -25.57 -21.85
C LEU A 178 3.80 -25.20 -21.61
N SER A 179 4.75 -26.00 -22.07
CA SER A 179 6.17 -25.69 -21.94
C SER A 179 6.56 -24.44 -22.72
N ARG A 180 6.10 -24.29 -23.95
CA ARG A 180 6.31 -23.09 -24.77
C ARG A 180 5.69 -21.85 -24.15
N GLU A 181 4.50 -21.98 -23.56
CA GLU A 181 3.87 -20.86 -22.85
C GLU A 181 4.69 -20.44 -21.62
N ILE A 182 5.22 -21.38 -20.83
CA ILE A 182 6.09 -21.11 -19.69
C ILE A 182 7.37 -20.36 -20.13
N GLU A 183 7.98 -20.76 -21.22
CA GLU A 183 9.16 -20.12 -21.80
C GLU A 183 8.84 -18.67 -22.22
N ARG A 184 7.76 -18.46 -22.96
CA ARG A 184 7.30 -17.13 -23.39
C ARG A 184 7.01 -16.21 -22.19
N LEU A 185 6.30 -16.71 -21.19
CA LEU A 185 6.01 -15.95 -19.96
C LEU A 185 7.30 -15.62 -19.19
N SER A 186 8.28 -16.55 -19.19
CA SER A 186 9.57 -16.30 -18.52
C SER A 186 10.38 -15.23 -19.22
N ALA A 187 10.41 -15.21 -20.56
CA ALA A 187 11.03 -14.13 -21.34
C ALA A 187 10.34 -12.79 -21.07
N SER A 188 9.00 -12.74 -21.12
CA SER A 188 8.25 -11.52 -20.80
C SER A 188 8.50 -11.00 -19.38
N ILE A 189 8.69 -11.87 -18.41
CA ILE A 189 9.05 -11.48 -17.03
C ILE A 189 10.45 -10.87 -16.99
N ALA A 190 11.42 -11.44 -17.70
CA ALA A 190 12.78 -10.90 -17.79
C ALA A 190 12.79 -9.49 -18.39
N THR A 191 12.09 -9.28 -19.51
CA THR A 191 11.93 -7.95 -20.12
C THR A 191 11.29 -6.95 -19.15
N MET A 192 10.28 -7.36 -18.37
CA MET A 192 9.69 -6.49 -17.34
C MET A 192 10.66 -6.18 -16.20
N ASP A 193 11.51 -7.12 -15.81
CA ASP A 193 12.54 -6.90 -14.79
C ASP A 193 13.58 -5.86 -15.26
N GLU A 194 13.99 -5.90 -16.53
CA GLU A 194 14.86 -4.92 -17.16
C GLU A 194 14.20 -3.54 -17.20
N SER A 195 12.98 -3.44 -17.71
CA SER A 195 12.21 -2.18 -17.76
C SER A 195 12.00 -1.56 -16.38
N ILE A 196 11.77 -2.36 -15.34
CA ILE A 196 11.68 -1.90 -13.95
C ILE A 196 13.00 -1.26 -13.51
N GLN A 197 14.14 -1.87 -13.82
CA GLN A 197 15.46 -1.33 -13.48
C GLN A 197 15.76 -0.03 -14.23
N GLU A 198 15.37 0.08 -15.51
CA GLU A 198 15.51 1.29 -16.30
C GLU A 198 14.67 2.45 -15.72
N ILE A 199 13.40 2.19 -15.36
CA ILE A 199 12.54 3.19 -14.73
C ILE A 199 13.15 3.68 -13.40
N ILE A 200 13.70 2.78 -12.59
CA ILE A 200 14.33 3.15 -11.32
C ILE A 200 15.54 4.04 -11.57
N ARG A 201 16.42 3.66 -12.51
CA ARG A 201 17.65 4.42 -12.83
C ARG A 201 17.37 5.79 -13.45
N SER A 202 16.22 5.96 -14.13
CA SER A 202 15.83 7.22 -14.75
C SER A 202 15.37 8.30 -13.76
N ASP A 203 15.08 7.91 -12.51
CA ASP A 203 14.61 8.83 -11.46
C ASP A 203 15.56 8.74 -10.26
N SER A 204 16.28 9.82 -9.99
CA SER A 204 17.35 9.87 -8.98
C SER A 204 16.85 9.58 -7.56
N GLU A 205 15.62 9.95 -7.22
CA GLU A 205 15.03 9.69 -5.91
C GLU A 205 14.63 8.21 -5.78
N LEU A 206 14.04 7.62 -6.83
CA LEU A 206 13.71 6.20 -6.86
C LEU A 206 14.97 5.34 -6.78
N ASP A 207 16.01 5.67 -7.55
CA ASP A 207 17.28 4.92 -7.57
C ASP A 207 18.00 4.99 -6.23
N ARG A 208 18.05 6.16 -5.60
CA ARG A 208 18.62 6.34 -4.26
C ARG A 208 17.90 5.47 -3.23
N ASN A 209 16.58 5.59 -3.15
CA ASN A 209 15.79 4.81 -2.20
C ASN A 209 15.88 3.29 -2.47
N TYR A 210 15.92 2.90 -3.73
CA TYR A 210 16.11 1.50 -4.13
C TYR A 210 17.46 0.97 -3.65
N ARG A 211 18.56 1.74 -3.82
CA ARG A 211 19.89 1.36 -3.34
C ARG A 211 19.93 1.18 -1.83
N HIS A 212 19.37 2.11 -1.07
CA HIS A 212 19.27 1.99 0.39
C HIS A 212 18.54 0.72 0.82
N ILE A 213 17.46 0.34 0.13
CA ILE A 213 16.71 -0.88 0.46
C ILE A 213 17.52 -2.14 0.12
N ILE A 214 18.19 -2.16 -1.04
CA ILE A 214 18.99 -3.30 -1.50
C ILE A 214 20.26 -3.49 -0.67
N SER A 215 20.81 -2.44 -0.08
CA SER A 215 21.95 -2.52 0.83
C SER A 215 21.67 -3.42 2.04
N VAL A 216 20.38 -3.60 2.41
CA VAL A 216 19.96 -4.54 3.45
C VAL A 216 20.08 -5.98 2.94
N LYS A 217 21.22 -6.62 3.19
CA LYS A 217 21.49 -8.00 2.75
C LYS A 217 20.35 -8.94 3.17
N GLY A 218 19.76 -9.60 2.19
CA GLY A 218 18.59 -10.46 2.34
C GLY A 218 17.28 -9.87 1.81
N VAL A 219 17.25 -8.56 1.51
CA VAL A 219 16.13 -7.91 0.82
C VAL A 219 16.41 -7.91 -0.68
N GLY A 220 15.58 -8.61 -1.44
CA GLY A 220 15.77 -8.74 -2.90
C GLY A 220 15.10 -7.60 -3.69
N PRO A 221 15.46 -7.45 -4.99
CA PRO A 221 14.98 -6.40 -5.89
C PRO A 221 13.46 -6.25 -5.90
N ILE A 222 12.73 -7.34 -6.02
CA ILE A 222 11.26 -7.34 -6.08
C ILE A 222 10.63 -6.86 -4.77
N THR A 223 11.26 -7.16 -3.63
CA THR A 223 10.80 -6.66 -2.33
C THR A 223 11.03 -5.16 -2.22
N ALA A 224 12.17 -4.66 -2.70
CA ALA A 224 12.48 -3.24 -2.73
C ALA A 224 11.47 -2.46 -3.58
N VAL A 225 11.22 -2.91 -4.82
CA VAL A 225 10.22 -2.31 -5.71
C VAL A 225 8.82 -2.33 -5.08
N ALA A 226 8.42 -3.44 -4.47
CA ALA A 226 7.13 -3.56 -3.81
C ALA A 226 6.97 -2.52 -2.67
N LEU A 227 8.00 -2.31 -1.86
CA LEU A 227 8.00 -1.32 -0.77
C LEU A 227 7.91 0.11 -1.33
N ILE A 228 8.68 0.46 -2.36
CA ILE A 228 8.64 1.76 -3.03
C ILE A 228 7.24 2.04 -3.59
N VAL A 229 6.70 1.10 -4.37
CA VAL A 229 5.38 1.26 -5.02
C VAL A 229 4.26 1.41 -3.99
N CYS A 230 4.26 0.58 -2.94
CA CYS A 230 3.17 0.58 -1.96
C CYS A 230 3.25 1.72 -0.96
N SER A 231 4.44 2.23 -0.66
CA SER A 231 4.61 3.41 0.20
C SER A 231 4.46 4.74 -0.56
N GLY A 232 4.30 4.69 -1.89
CA GLY A 232 4.35 5.89 -2.73
C GLY A 232 5.71 6.57 -2.65
N ASN A 233 6.78 5.78 -2.77
CA ASN A 233 8.15 6.22 -2.54
C ASN A 233 8.34 6.86 -1.15
N PHE A 234 7.75 6.24 -0.11
CA PHE A 234 7.75 6.66 1.30
C PHE A 234 7.03 7.99 1.59
N LYS A 235 6.30 8.56 0.60
CA LYS A 235 5.52 9.80 0.73
C LYS A 235 4.07 9.56 1.18
N ALA A 236 3.46 8.45 0.76
CA ALA A 236 2.08 8.09 1.16
C ALA A 236 2.04 7.33 2.49
N ILE A 237 2.96 6.39 2.72
CA ILE A 237 3.12 5.71 4.01
C ILE A 237 4.45 6.14 4.61
N THR A 238 4.43 7.21 5.41
CA THR A 238 5.62 7.88 5.92
C THR A 238 6.25 7.23 7.15
N SER A 239 5.62 6.25 7.79
CA SER A 239 6.15 5.64 9.00
C SER A 239 6.23 4.11 8.92
N ALA A 240 7.29 3.54 9.50
CA ALA A 240 7.48 2.10 9.63
C ALA A 240 6.30 1.42 10.33
N LYS A 241 5.69 2.06 11.34
CA LYS A 241 4.53 1.52 12.06
C LYS A 241 3.30 1.39 11.14
N LYS A 242 2.99 2.42 10.35
CA LYS A 242 1.90 2.38 9.36
C LYS A 242 2.17 1.30 8.29
N MET A 243 3.41 1.20 7.82
CA MET A 243 3.81 0.17 6.86
C MET A 243 3.71 -1.24 7.44
N ALA A 244 4.09 -1.45 8.71
CA ALA A 244 3.93 -2.74 9.39
C ALA A 244 2.46 -3.16 9.52
N CYS A 245 1.55 -2.21 9.79
CA CYS A 245 0.10 -2.44 9.76
C CYS A 245 -0.37 -2.82 8.36
N TYR A 246 0.01 -2.04 7.35
CA TYR A 246 -0.36 -2.28 5.95
C TYR A 246 0.12 -3.65 5.43
N CYS A 247 1.32 -4.07 5.83
CA CYS A 247 1.88 -5.39 5.50
C CYS A 247 1.33 -6.53 6.35
N GLY A 248 0.54 -6.26 7.38
CA GLY A 248 0.00 -7.28 8.29
C GLY A 248 1.08 -8.00 9.09
N VAL A 249 2.12 -7.28 9.52
CA VAL A 249 3.17 -7.78 10.41
C VAL A 249 3.10 -7.15 11.81
N ALA A 250 2.39 -6.05 11.97
CA ALA A 250 2.05 -5.49 13.28
C ALA A 250 1.02 -6.40 13.99
N SER A 251 1.27 -6.69 15.26
CA SER A 251 0.34 -7.45 16.09
C SER A 251 -0.47 -6.51 16.98
N PHE A 252 -1.77 -6.77 17.06
CA PHE A 252 -2.72 -6.00 17.87
C PHE A 252 -3.25 -6.87 19.01
N ARG A 253 -3.26 -6.34 20.21
CA ARG A 253 -3.90 -6.97 21.36
C ARG A 253 -5.38 -6.63 21.34
N SER A 254 -6.24 -7.64 21.55
CA SER A 254 -7.68 -7.43 21.72
C SER A 254 -8.02 -7.75 23.17
N GLN A 255 -8.37 -6.72 23.92
CA GLN A 255 -8.77 -6.83 25.32
C GLN A 255 -10.01 -5.98 25.54
N SER A 256 -11.04 -6.57 26.19
CA SER A 256 -12.25 -5.87 26.58
C SER A 256 -12.66 -6.34 27.97
N GLY A 257 -12.64 -5.41 28.92
CA GLY A 257 -12.92 -5.72 30.33
C GLY A 257 -12.03 -6.84 30.88
N THR A 258 -12.59 -7.61 31.80
CA THR A 258 -11.96 -8.79 32.40
C THR A 258 -12.21 -10.08 31.63
N SER A 259 -13.25 -10.11 30.77
CA SER A 259 -13.76 -11.31 30.10
C SER A 259 -13.06 -11.64 28.78
N ILE A 260 -12.51 -10.66 28.07
CA ILE A 260 -11.86 -10.87 26.80
C ILE A 260 -10.39 -10.46 26.87
N ASN A 261 -9.49 -11.45 26.88
CA ASN A 261 -8.05 -11.23 26.78
C ASN A 261 -7.48 -12.17 25.70
N ARG A 262 -7.58 -11.76 24.42
CA ARG A 262 -7.08 -12.55 23.30
C ARG A 262 -5.57 -12.34 23.12
N LYS A 263 -4.87 -13.40 22.74
CA LYS A 263 -3.45 -13.31 22.34
C LYS A 263 -3.32 -12.30 21.19
N ALA A 264 -2.26 -11.48 21.23
CA ALA A 264 -1.98 -10.52 20.17
C ALA A 264 -1.89 -11.24 18.82
N SER A 265 -2.64 -10.75 17.84
CA SER A 265 -2.70 -11.32 16.49
C SER A 265 -2.53 -10.23 15.42
N VAL A 266 -2.11 -10.64 14.22
CA VAL A 266 -2.00 -9.73 13.08
C VAL A 266 -3.37 -9.56 12.42
N SER A 267 -3.63 -8.36 11.89
CA SER A 267 -4.87 -8.09 11.17
C SER A 267 -4.96 -8.87 9.86
N ASN A 268 -6.16 -9.34 9.52
CA ASN A 268 -6.47 -9.91 8.21
C ASN A 268 -6.61 -8.84 7.12
N LEU A 269 -6.85 -7.57 7.52
CA LEU A 269 -6.86 -6.40 6.65
C LEU A 269 -5.42 -6.00 6.34
N SER A 270 -4.79 -6.69 5.41
CA SER A 270 -3.37 -6.48 5.10
C SER A 270 -3.03 -6.85 3.66
N ASN A 271 -2.00 -6.24 3.13
CA ASN A 271 -1.45 -6.61 1.83
C ASN A 271 -0.67 -7.93 1.93
N ARG A 272 -1.36 -9.05 1.61
CA ARG A 272 -0.80 -10.40 1.67
C ARG A 272 0.41 -10.59 0.76
N GLN A 273 0.45 -9.88 -0.37
CA GLN A 273 1.56 -9.97 -1.33
C GLN A 273 2.86 -9.44 -0.71
N ILE A 274 2.84 -8.24 -0.14
CA ILE A 274 4.02 -7.67 0.52
C ILE A 274 4.43 -8.50 1.73
N LYS A 275 3.46 -9.00 2.48
CA LYS A 275 3.72 -9.93 3.58
C LYS A 275 4.50 -11.17 3.13
N SER A 276 4.15 -11.74 1.95
CA SER A 276 4.86 -12.87 1.36
C SER A 276 6.29 -12.51 0.97
N LEU A 277 6.50 -11.37 0.29
CA LEU A 277 7.82 -10.88 -0.09
C LEU A 277 8.70 -10.61 1.14
N LEU A 278 8.15 -9.97 2.16
CA LEU A 278 8.84 -9.76 3.44
C LEU A 278 9.16 -11.08 4.17
N SER A 279 8.33 -12.12 3.98
CA SER A 279 8.62 -13.45 4.54
C SER A 279 9.82 -14.10 3.85
N MET A 280 9.96 -13.92 2.55
CA MET A 280 11.14 -14.34 1.79
C MET A 280 12.39 -13.56 2.22
N ALA A 281 12.26 -12.23 2.32
CA ALA A 281 13.33 -11.36 2.78
C ALA A 281 13.80 -11.72 4.20
N ALA A 282 12.87 -11.96 5.14
CA ALA A 282 13.20 -12.35 6.51
C ALA A 282 13.93 -13.70 6.58
N ARG A 283 13.52 -14.69 5.78
CA ARG A 283 14.22 -15.99 5.69
C ARG A 283 15.61 -15.84 5.08
N SER A 284 15.76 -15.03 4.05
CA SER A 284 17.06 -14.74 3.45
C SER A 284 17.96 -13.97 4.43
N ALA A 285 17.47 -12.90 5.03
CA ALA A 285 18.22 -12.06 5.96
C ALA A 285 18.65 -12.82 7.23
N SER A 286 17.83 -13.76 7.76
CA SER A 286 18.20 -14.58 8.90
C SER A 286 19.40 -15.50 8.66
N ARG A 287 19.78 -15.71 7.39
CA ARG A 287 20.92 -16.55 7.01
C ARG A 287 22.10 -15.73 6.50
N SER A 288 21.84 -14.67 5.76
CA SER A 288 22.86 -13.92 5.01
C SER A 288 23.30 -12.61 5.67
N ASN A 289 22.49 -12.06 6.59
CA ASN A 289 22.81 -10.80 7.26
C ASN A 289 23.17 -11.05 8.74
N PRO A 290 24.40 -10.76 9.17
CA PRO A 290 24.88 -11.09 10.51
C PRO A 290 24.01 -10.50 11.65
N VAL A 291 23.54 -9.25 11.49
CA VAL A 291 22.69 -8.58 12.50
C VAL A 291 21.34 -9.28 12.68
N PHE A 292 20.73 -9.68 11.55
CA PHE A 292 19.43 -10.36 11.57
C PHE A 292 19.56 -11.83 11.97
N ALA A 293 20.66 -12.51 11.61
CA ALA A 293 20.96 -13.85 12.03
C ALA A 293 21.17 -13.92 13.55
N GLU A 294 21.95 -13.01 14.13
CA GLU A 294 22.14 -12.92 15.58
C GLU A 294 20.82 -12.65 16.32
N TYR A 295 20.02 -11.71 15.82
CA TYR A 295 18.68 -11.45 16.39
C TYR A 295 17.79 -12.69 16.34
N PHE A 296 17.77 -13.39 15.21
CA PHE A 296 16.96 -14.59 14.99
C PHE A 296 17.36 -15.69 15.99
N ASN A 297 18.65 -16.05 16.04
CA ASN A 297 19.16 -17.10 16.90
C ASN A 297 18.93 -16.79 18.39
N ARG A 298 19.24 -15.58 18.83
CA ARG A 298 19.01 -15.11 20.19
C ARG A 298 17.53 -15.14 20.59
N THR A 299 16.61 -14.80 19.67
CA THR A 299 15.18 -14.80 19.98
C THR A 299 14.65 -16.23 20.02
N LEU A 300 15.17 -17.11 19.18
CA LEU A 300 14.84 -18.53 19.17
C LEU A 300 15.34 -19.25 20.44
N SER A 301 16.57 -18.98 20.89
CA SER A 301 17.13 -19.56 22.11
C SER A 301 16.37 -19.16 23.38
N ARG A 302 15.58 -18.09 23.35
CA ARG A 302 14.65 -17.68 24.41
C ARG A 302 13.31 -18.44 24.37
N GLY A 303 13.20 -19.52 23.60
CA GLY A 303 11.99 -20.34 23.48
C GLY A 303 10.83 -19.73 22.72
N LYS A 304 11.04 -18.67 21.92
CA LYS A 304 9.97 -18.08 21.12
C LYS A 304 9.67 -18.94 19.89
N PRO A 305 8.37 -19.14 19.52
CA PRO A 305 8.00 -19.91 18.33
C PRO A 305 8.63 -19.32 17.07
N VAL A 306 9.13 -20.17 16.18
CA VAL A 306 9.81 -19.79 14.93
C VAL A 306 8.97 -18.81 14.07
N ALA A 307 7.66 -19.07 13.96
CA ALA A 307 6.74 -18.21 13.21
C ALA A 307 6.69 -16.77 13.79
N LEU A 308 6.71 -16.63 15.11
CA LEU A 308 6.76 -15.34 15.80
C LEU A 308 8.10 -14.63 15.55
N VAL A 309 9.22 -15.38 15.61
CA VAL A 309 10.56 -14.82 15.35
C VAL A 309 10.65 -14.27 13.94
N TYR A 310 10.14 -14.99 12.94
CA TYR A 310 10.08 -14.48 11.57
C TYR A 310 9.15 -13.25 11.41
N ASN A 311 8.03 -13.21 12.14
CA ASN A 311 7.16 -12.04 12.11
C ASN A 311 7.85 -10.80 12.70
N ASN A 312 8.57 -10.96 13.80
CA ASN A 312 9.36 -9.88 14.40
C ASN A 312 10.48 -9.42 13.47
N LEU A 313 11.11 -10.35 12.73
CA LEU A 313 12.16 -10.03 11.78
C LEU A 313 11.63 -9.23 10.58
N ARG A 314 10.43 -9.57 10.05
CA ARG A 314 9.74 -8.76 9.01
C ARG A 314 9.54 -7.32 9.48
N ASN A 315 9.04 -7.15 10.71
CA ASN A 315 8.82 -5.83 11.28
C ASN A 315 10.14 -5.06 11.48
N LYS A 316 11.19 -5.75 11.92
CA LYS A 316 12.53 -5.15 12.08
C LYS A 316 13.12 -4.70 10.73
N ILE A 317 12.97 -5.50 9.67
CA ILE A 317 13.39 -5.14 8.31
C ILE A 317 12.68 -3.86 7.85
N ILE A 318 11.37 -3.76 8.01
CA ILE A 318 10.62 -2.54 7.68
C ILE A 318 11.16 -1.34 8.47
N THR A 319 11.36 -1.50 9.77
CA THR A 319 11.86 -0.41 10.63
C THR A 319 13.25 0.05 10.22
N VAL A 320 14.13 -0.88 9.86
CA VAL A 320 15.49 -0.56 9.37
C VAL A 320 15.40 0.20 8.06
N ILE A 321 14.64 -0.29 7.07
CA ILE A 321 14.48 0.35 5.76
C ILE A 321 13.98 1.80 5.92
N TYR A 322 12.95 2.05 6.73
CA TYR A 322 12.45 3.41 6.95
C TYR A 322 13.51 4.33 7.58
N LYS A 323 14.35 3.81 8.48
CA LYS A 323 15.45 4.58 9.06
C LYS A 323 16.56 4.90 8.03
N LEU A 324 16.85 3.98 7.11
CA LEU A 324 17.82 4.22 6.05
C LEU A 324 17.33 5.30 5.10
N ILE A 325 16.07 5.25 4.71
CA ILE A 325 15.44 6.29 3.86
C ILE A 325 15.42 7.65 4.57
N GLU A 326 15.05 7.69 5.86
CA GLU A 326 15.03 8.93 6.67
C GLU A 326 16.42 9.56 6.82
N ARG A 327 17.47 8.72 6.94
CA ARG A 327 18.86 9.16 7.12
C ARG A 327 19.63 9.33 5.83
N ASP A 328 19.03 8.98 4.70
CA ASP A 328 19.68 8.99 3.37
C ASP A 328 21.02 8.23 3.35
N CYS A 329 21.02 6.99 3.89
CA CYS A 329 22.25 6.18 4.01
C CYS A 329 22.00 4.70 3.74
N ASP A 330 23.06 3.99 3.36
CA ASP A 330 23.06 2.55 3.17
C ASP A 330 23.15 1.79 4.49
N PHE A 331 22.83 0.50 4.44
CA PHE A 331 22.87 -0.38 5.61
C PHE A 331 24.31 -0.70 5.98
N ASP A 332 24.70 -0.29 7.18
CA ASP A 332 26.00 -0.61 7.79
C ASP A 332 25.80 -1.63 8.93
N VAL A 333 26.52 -2.75 8.81
CA VAL A 333 26.48 -3.86 9.79
C VAL A 333 27.09 -3.43 11.11
N ASP A 334 28.21 -2.72 11.09
CA ASP A 334 28.97 -2.36 12.29
C ASP A 334 28.25 -1.25 13.06
N TYR A 335 27.72 -0.24 12.36
CA TYR A 335 26.87 0.78 12.96
C TYR A 335 25.65 0.17 13.65
N MET A 336 24.97 -0.77 13.01
CA MET A 336 23.80 -1.44 13.59
C MET A 336 24.14 -2.31 14.81
N ARG A 337 25.33 -2.93 14.85
CA ARG A 337 25.81 -3.69 16.00
C ARG A 337 26.11 -2.79 17.21
N MET A 338 26.82 -1.69 17.02
CA MET A 338 27.11 -0.73 18.08
C MET A 338 25.85 -0.17 18.74
N HIS A 339 24.85 0.22 17.94
CA HIS A 339 23.60 0.79 18.47
C HIS A 339 22.63 -0.24 19.05
N SER A 340 22.72 -1.51 18.65
CA SER A 340 21.93 -2.58 19.29
C SER A 340 22.49 -2.96 20.68
N THR A 341 23.74 -2.74 20.94
CA THR A 341 24.39 -2.91 22.26
C THR A 341 24.17 -1.71 23.20
N GLY A 342 24.20 -0.50 22.67
CA GLY A 342 23.98 0.75 23.47
C GLY A 342 22.53 0.91 23.98
N GLN A 343 21.53 0.52 23.22
CA GLN A 343 20.13 0.51 23.70
C GLN A 343 19.89 -0.52 24.85
N ARG A 344 20.69 -1.58 24.93
CA ARG A 344 20.61 -2.56 26.04
C ARG A 344 21.19 -2.05 27.35
N ALA A 345 22.22 -1.22 27.29
CA ALA A 345 22.78 -0.61 28.50
C ALA A 345 21.77 0.37 29.15
N ASN A 346 21.03 1.12 28.35
CA ASN A 346 19.97 2.01 28.85
C ASN A 346 18.72 1.27 29.35
N GLU A 347 18.29 0.18 28.69
CA GLU A 347 17.14 -0.64 29.16
C GLU A 347 17.44 -1.44 30.43
N SER A 348 18.69 -1.90 30.62
CA SER A 348 19.11 -2.57 31.84
C SER A 348 19.30 -1.58 33.00
N ALA A 349 19.77 -0.37 32.75
CA ALA A 349 19.87 0.68 33.76
C ALA A 349 18.50 1.17 34.26
N ILE A 350 17.49 1.21 33.39
CA ILE A 350 16.11 1.61 33.77
C ILE A 350 15.38 0.45 34.52
N ARG A 351 15.73 -0.82 34.28
CA ARG A 351 15.13 -1.95 34.98
C ARG A 351 15.82 -2.30 36.31
N GLY A 352 16.98 -1.74 36.59
CA GLY A 352 17.70 -1.88 37.85
C GLY A 352 17.42 -0.76 38.87
N ALA A 353 16.57 0.23 38.47
CA ALA A 353 16.21 1.38 39.28
C ALA A 353 14.72 1.44 39.67
N VAL A 354 13.98 0.28 39.62
CA VAL A 354 12.60 0.15 40.12
C VAL A 354 12.55 -1.01 41.09
#